data_ab8b40f506ea71d6c59b1b971eeaced3
#
_entry.id   ab8b40f506ea71d6c59b1b971eeaced3
#
_cell.length_a   1.000
_cell.length_b   1.000
_cell.length_c   1.000
_cell.angle_alpha   90.00
_cell.angle_beta   90.00
_cell.angle_gamma   90.00
#
_symmetry.space_group_name_H-M   'P 1'
#
loop_
_entity.id
_entity.type
_entity.pdbx_description
1 polymer ?
#
loop_
_entity_poly.entity_id
_entity_poly.type
_entity_poly.pdbx_seq_one_letter_code
_entity_poly.pdbx_strand_id
1 'polypeptide(L)'
;MPSRLAVRSKLPKVGTTIFSVMSQLAAEVGAVNLGQGFPDFAVPEFLVDSVTLAMQEGRNQYAPMQGLSALREAIAEKTALSYGTRPDAEREITVTSGASEAIFCAILSVVRAGDEVIVLDPCYDLYEPAVELAGGACVHVPLRLPDFCIDWRRLREAVTPRTRLIIVNSPHNPSGAVWAAADVAQLAALTRGTDLLVLADEVYEHIVYDGRRHESVLRNAELAARSFVVSSFGKTYHCTGWRTGYCVAPEALTAELRKVHQYNTFGSFAPAQWAFTGMLKAHPEHHLGLADFYQPKRDHFAAQLARTRFTPLPVQGGYFQVVDYSAVSDLPDVDFARWLCTEHKVAAIPLSPFYGTAREGQRLVRLCFAKHQETLDAGIARLERI
;
A
#
# COMPACT_ATOMS: atom_id res chain seq x y z
N MET A 1 -37.93 -6.94 28.41
CA MET A 1 -36.68 -7.25 27.71
C MET A 1 -35.91 -5.92 27.62
N PRO A 2 -34.63 -5.85 27.98
CA PRO A 2 -33.90 -4.63 27.80
C PRO A 2 -33.87 -4.30 26.30
N SER A 3 -34.21 -3.08 25.93
CA SER A 3 -34.15 -2.60 24.54
C SER A 3 -32.73 -2.75 24.05
N ARG A 4 -32.51 -3.53 22.96
CA ARG A 4 -31.21 -3.61 22.31
C ARG A 4 -30.85 -2.20 21.82
N LEU A 5 -29.73 -1.66 22.29
CA LEU A 5 -29.20 -0.40 21.80
C LEU A 5 -29.02 -0.49 20.27
N ALA A 6 -29.73 0.35 19.53
CA ALA A 6 -29.61 0.40 18.07
C ALA A 6 -28.45 1.34 17.70
N VAL A 7 -27.31 0.76 17.32
CA VAL A 7 -26.16 1.52 16.78
C VAL A 7 -26.31 1.64 15.26
N ARG A 8 -26.35 2.88 14.77
CA ARG A 8 -26.40 3.16 13.35
C ARG A 8 -24.98 3.21 12.81
N SER A 9 -24.59 2.23 11.99
CA SER A 9 -23.25 2.17 11.40
C SER A 9 -23.04 3.32 10.39
N LYS A 10 -21.85 3.92 10.40
CA LYS A 10 -21.38 4.84 9.33
C LYS A 10 -20.86 4.08 8.12
N LEU A 11 -20.44 2.82 8.30
CA LEU A 11 -19.89 1.94 7.26
C LEU A 11 -20.70 0.63 7.22
N PRO A 12 -21.98 0.67 6.79
CA PRO A 12 -22.87 -0.49 6.88
C PRO A 12 -22.47 -1.66 5.98
N LYS A 13 -21.67 -1.40 4.94
CA LYS A 13 -21.15 -2.42 4.00
C LYS A 13 -19.84 -3.04 4.46
N VAL A 14 -19.14 -2.46 5.45
CA VAL A 14 -17.84 -2.93 5.91
C VAL A 14 -18.03 -4.01 6.96
N GLY A 15 -17.49 -5.19 6.69
CA GLY A 15 -17.43 -6.32 7.61
C GLY A 15 -16.00 -6.62 8.07
N THR A 16 -15.77 -7.84 8.55
CA THR A 16 -14.41 -8.34 8.81
C THR A 16 -13.63 -8.38 7.49
N THR A 17 -12.43 -7.80 7.47
CA THR A 17 -11.63 -7.74 6.23
C THR A 17 -11.27 -9.13 5.74
N ILE A 18 -11.18 -9.30 4.43
CA ILE A 18 -10.78 -10.57 3.81
C ILE A 18 -9.40 -11.04 4.31
N PHE A 19 -8.52 -10.11 4.65
CA PHE A 19 -7.22 -10.42 5.23
C PHE A 19 -7.34 -11.12 6.59
N SER A 20 -8.21 -10.61 7.47
CA SER A 20 -8.45 -11.20 8.78
C SER A 20 -9.11 -12.56 8.65
N VAL A 21 -10.11 -12.69 7.78
CA VAL A 21 -10.83 -13.95 7.53
C VAL A 21 -9.87 -15.04 7.06
N MET A 22 -9.06 -14.75 6.03
CA MET A 22 -8.13 -15.74 5.47
C MET A 22 -6.97 -16.07 6.40
N SER A 23 -6.52 -15.09 7.20
CA SER A 23 -5.44 -15.32 8.17
C SER A 23 -5.89 -16.16 9.34
N GLN A 24 -7.10 -15.93 9.84
CA GLN A 24 -7.70 -16.75 10.88
C GLN A 24 -7.88 -18.19 10.38
N LEU A 25 -8.47 -18.35 9.19
CA LEU A 25 -8.66 -19.67 8.59
C LEU A 25 -7.32 -20.40 8.41
N ALA A 26 -6.29 -19.71 7.92
CA ALA A 26 -4.95 -20.28 7.76
C ALA A 26 -4.37 -20.81 9.07
N ALA A 27 -4.53 -20.05 10.15
CA ALA A 27 -4.08 -20.46 11.49
C ALA A 27 -4.87 -21.67 12.02
N GLU A 28 -6.19 -21.68 11.85
CA GLU A 28 -7.07 -22.78 12.30
C GLU A 28 -6.74 -24.11 11.62
N VAL A 29 -6.40 -24.08 10.33
CA VAL A 29 -6.14 -25.31 9.56
C VAL A 29 -4.66 -25.65 9.38
N GLY A 30 -3.74 -24.87 9.93
CA GLY A 30 -2.28 -25.04 9.78
C GLY A 30 -1.81 -24.87 8.33
N ALA A 31 -2.38 -23.92 7.61
CA ALA A 31 -2.00 -23.63 6.22
C ALA A 31 -0.74 -22.78 6.12
N VAL A 32 0.05 -22.96 5.05
CA VAL A 32 1.11 -22.03 4.66
C VAL A 32 0.46 -20.71 4.25
N ASN A 33 0.77 -19.63 4.98
CA ASN A 33 0.13 -18.35 4.76
C ASN A 33 0.89 -17.52 3.72
N LEU A 34 0.50 -17.65 2.46
CA LEU A 34 0.94 -16.80 1.34
C LEU A 34 -0.04 -15.65 1.06
N GLY A 35 -1.12 -15.50 1.86
CA GLY A 35 -2.12 -14.44 1.69
C GLY A 35 -1.69 -13.11 2.31
N GLN A 36 -1.07 -13.14 3.49
CA GLN A 36 -0.73 -11.94 4.24
C GLN A 36 0.42 -11.14 3.62
N GLY A 37 0.17 -9.83 3.45
CA GLY A 37 1.09 -8.88 2.83
C GLY A 37 2.12 -8.30 3.80
N PHE A 38 2.82 -9.15 4.56
CA PHE A 38 3.97 -8.75 5.36
C PHE A 38 5.07 -9.83 5.34
N PRO A 39 6.34 -9.41 5.48
CA PRO A 39 7.47 -10.33 5.56
C PRO A 39 7.40 -11.27 6.77
N ASP A 40 7.86 -12.52 6.60
CA ASP A 40 8.08 -13.47 7.70
C ASP A 40 9.54 -13.53 8.16
N PHE A 41 10.41 -12.73 7.58
CA PHE A 41 11.81 -12.57 8.00
C PHE A 41 11.99 -11.38 8.96
N ALA A 42 13.12 -11.40 9.68
CA ALA A 42 13.38 -10.46 10.77
C ALA A 42 13.47 -8.99 10.32
N VAL A 43 13.13 -8.11 11.25
CA VAL A 43 13.45 -6.67 11.17
C VAL A 43 14.98 -6.52 11.26
N PRO A 44 15.60 -5.55 10.52
CA PRO A 44 17.03 -5.28 10.64
C PRO A 44 17.46 -5.07 12.11
N GLU A 45 18.51 -5.78 12.54
CA GLU A 45 19.01 -5.76 13.92
C GLU A 45 19.32 -4.34 14.39
N PHE A 46 19.96 -3.53 13.53
CA PHE A 46 20.22 -2.12 13.82
C PHE A 46 18.96 -1.35 14.25
N LEU A 47 17.83 -1.60 13.65
CA LEU A 47 16.58 -0.92 14.02
C LEU A 47 16.07 -1.37 15.39
N VAL A 48 16.15 -2.67 15.68
CA VAL A 48 15.73 -3.22 16.97
C VAL A 48 16.60 -2.65 18.08
N ASP A 49 17.91 -2.62 17.89
CA ASP A 49 18.86 -2.06 18.84
C ASP A 49 18.67 -0.55 19.02
N SER A 50 18.47 0.18 17.92
CA SER A 50 18.24 1.63 17.97
C SER A 50 16.96 2.01 18.71
N VAL A 51 15.87 1.24 18.54
CA VAL A 51 14.62 1.46 19.31
C VAL A 51 14.86 1.17 20.79
N THR A 52 15.54 0.07 21.09
CA THR A 52 15.87 -0.32 22.48
C THR A 52 16.70 0.76 23.15
N LEU A 53 17.73 1.25 22.47
CA LEU A 53 18.59 2.33 22.98
C LEU A 53 17.78 3.62 23.19
N ALA A 54 16.94 4.01 22.24
CA ALA A 54 16.12 5.21 22.38
C ALA A 54 15.18 5.13 23.61
N MET A 55 14.60 3.97 23.89
CA MET A 55 13.78 3.75 25.08
C MET A 55 14.60 3.85 26.36
N GLN A 56 15.80 3.27 26.40
CA GLN A 56 16.71 3.32 27.55
C GLN A 56 17.25 4.72 27.82
N GLU A 57 17.49 5.52 26.78
CA GLU A 57 17.88 6.93 26.87
C GLU A 57 16.75 7.87 27.29
N GLY A 58 15.56 7.33 27.57
CA GLY A 58 14.42 8.12 28.04
C GLY A 58 13.65 8.85 26.92
N ARG A 59 13.85 8.50 25.65
CA ARG A 59 13.14 9.11 24.51
C ARG A 59 11.70 8.57 24.35
N ASN A 60 10.97 8.50 25.48
CA ASN A 60 9.66 7.84 25.60
C ASN A 60 8.49 8.82 25.59
N GLN A 61 8.76 10.13 25.58
CA GLN A 61 7.72 11.15 25.57
C GLN A 61 7.28 11.50 24.15
N TYR A 62 6.20 12.23 24.01
CA TYR A 62 5.65 12.67 22.74
C TYR A 62 6.72 13.30 21.84
N ALA A 63 6.85 12.80 20.63
CA ALA A 63 7.50 13.56 19.57
C ALA A 63 6.62 14.78 19.19
N PRO A 64 7.19 15.80 18.54
CA PRO A 64 6.38 16.84 17.90
C PRO A 64 5.31 16.21 17.00
N MET A 65 4.13 16.83 16.94
CA MET A 65 2.98 16.31 16.17
C MET A 65 3.36 15.97 14.72
N GLN A 66 4.12 16.81 14.06
CA GLN A 66 4.58 16.57 12.69
C GLN A 66 5.71 15.52 12.56
N GLY A 67 6.20 14.99 13.66
CA GLY A 67 7.34 14.08 13.76
C GLY A 67 8.66 14.78 14.13
N LEU A 68 9.67 13.99 14.51
CA LEU A 68 11.00 14.49 14.86
C LEU A 68 11.62 15.26 13.69
N SER A 69 12.16 16.46 13.98
CA SER A 69 12.84 17.28 12.98
C SER A 69 13.97 16.51 12.27
N ALA A 70 14.79 15.78 13.04
CA ALA A 70 15.86 14.97 12.48
C ALA A 70 15.39 13.87 11.50
N LEU A 71 14.22 13.26 11.75
CA LEU A 71 13.62 12.29 10.83
C LEU A 71 13.08 12.97 9.58
N ARG A 72 12.39 14.09 9.73
CA ARG A 72 11.85 14.84 8.57
C ARG A 72 12.96 15.35 7.66
N GLU A 73 14.10 15.81 8.21
CA GLU A 73 15.31 16.17 7.45
C GLU A 73 15.86 14.96 6.70
N ALA A 74 15.99 13.80 7.35
CA ALA A 74 16.47 12.59 6.70
C ALA A 74 15.53 12.13 5.57
N ILE A 75 14.21 12.29 5.73
CA ILE A 75 13.23 12.03 4.66
C ILE A 75 13.42 13.03 3.51
N ALA A 76 13.65 14.33 3.79
CA ALA A 76 13.89 15.33 2.76
C ALA A 76 15.16 15.03 1.96
N GLU A 77 16.24 14.61 2.63
CA GLU A 77 17.48 14.17 1.98
C GLU A 77 17.26 12.94 1.10
N LYS A 78 16.61 11.90 1.64
CA LYS A 78 16.24 10.69 0.90
C LYS A 78 15.42 11.03 -0.34
N THR A 79 14.44 11.92 -0.22
CA THR A 79 13.57 12.35 -1.32
C THR A 79 14.36 13.08 -2.39
N ALA A 80 15.30 13.97 -1.99
CA ALA A 80 16.17 14.67 -2.93
C ALA A 80 17.06 13.70 -3.72
N LEU A 81 17.66 12.72 -3.05
CA LEU A 81 18.51 11.71 -3.68
C LEU A 81 17.72 10.80 -4.63
N SER A 82 16.51 10.40 -4.21
CA SER A 82 15.69 9.46 -4.98
C SER A 82 14.97 10.12 -6.16
N TYR A 83 14.48 11.35 -6.00
CA TYR A 83 13.54 11.97 -6.95
C TYR A 83 13.99 13.30 -7.53
N GLY A 84 15.10 13.86 -7.03
CA GLY A 84 15.64 15.12 -7.54
C GLY A 84 14.92 16.36 -7.02
N THR A 85 13.97 16.22 -6.10
CA THR A 85 13.29 17.33 -5.43
C THR A 85 13.48 17.21 -3.92
N ARG A 86 13.78 18.31 -3.24
CA ARG A 86 13.93 18.36 -1.79
C ARG A 86 12.73 19.08 -1.17
N PRO A 87 11.81 18.37 -0.53
CA PRO A 87 10.72 19.02 0.20
C PRO A 87 11.26 19.78 1.42
N ASP A 88 10.55 20.83 1.83
CA ASP A 88 10.80 21.52 3.09
C ASP A 88 10.43 20.62 4.28
N ALA A 89 11.42 20.23 5.08
CA ALA A 89 11.23 19.30 6.20
C ALA A 89 10.26 19.84 7.26
N GLU A 90 10.14 21.16 7.44
CA GLU A 90 9.23 21.75 8.41
C GLU A 90 7.80 21.89 7.90
N ARG A 91 7.63 22.19 6.61
CA ARG A 91 6.36 22.59 6.05
C ARG A 91 5.70 21.52 5.19
N GLU A 92 6.46 20.58 4.62
CA GLU A 92 5.97 19.65 3.60
C GLU A 92 6.06 18.17 4.00
N ILE A 93 6.62 17.84 5.18
CA ILE A 93 6.77 16.46 5.65
C ILE A 93 6.04 16.26 6.98
N THR A 94 5.22 15.22 7.06
CA THR A 94 4.54 14.79 8.29
C THR A 94 4.76 13.30 8.50
N VAL A 95 5.30 12.93 9.67
CA VAL A 95 5.44 11.53 10.11
C VAL A 95 4.12 11.07 10.71
N THR A 96 3.67 9.88 10.32
CA THR A 96 2.34 9.36 10.65
C THR A 96 2.41 7.96 11.27
N SER A 97 1.33 7.51 11.89
CA SER A 97 1.18 6.15 12.42
C SER A 97 0.94 5.13 11.30
N GLY A 98 1.94 5.02 10.42
CA GLY A 98 1.92 4.24 9.19
C GLY A 98 1.23 4.98 8.04
N ALA A 99 1.38 4.42 6.84
CA ALA A 99 0.76 4.95 5.63
C ALA A 99 -0.77 5.00 5.72
N SER A 100 -1.39 4.04 6.42
CA SER A 100 -2.86 4.01 6.57
C SER A 100 -3.41 5.27 7.23
N GLU A 101 -2.71 5.80 8.26
CA GLU A 101 -3.10 7.06 8.87
C GLU A 101 -2.86 8.24 7.94
N ALA A 102 -1.72 8.27 7.24
CA ALA A 102 -1.43 9.33 6.26
C ALA A 102 -2.51 9.43 5.18
N ILE A 103 -2.93 8.27 4.60
CA ILE A 103 -3.99 8.18 3.60
C ILE A 103 -5.33 8.67 4.19
N PHE A 104 -5.68 8.18 5.37
CA PHE A 104 -6.91 8.56 6.06
C PHE A 104 -6.97 10.06 6.35
N CYS A 105 -5.90 10.64 6.90
CA CYS A 105 -5.80 12.07 7.18
C CYS A 105 -5.83 12.91 5.89
N ALA A 106 -5.16 12.48 4.81
CA ALA A 106 -5.17 13.16 3.53
C ALA A 106 -6.61 13.21 2.95
N ILE A 107 -7.32 12.09 2.93
CA ILE A 107 -8.70 12.02 2.45
C ILE A 107 -9.61 12.92 3.29
N LEU A 108 -9.60 12.77 4.62
CA LEU A 108 -10.45 13.56 5.52
C LEU A 108 -10.16 15.06 5.46
N SER A 109 -8.95 15.46 5.09
CA SER A 109 -8.57 16.87 5.02
C SER A 109 -9.13 17.60 3.81
N VAL A 110 -9.43 16.89 2.71
CA VAL A 110 -9.80 17.54 1.43
C VAL A 110 -11.11 17.05 0.83
N VAL A 111 -11.61 15.86 1.21
CA VAL A 111 -12.86 15.31 0.71
C VAL A 111 -14.03 15.78 1.58
N ARG A 112 -15.13 16.18 0.97
CA ARG A 112 -16.35 16.68 1.62
C ARG A 112 -17.57 15.91 1.13
N ALA A 113 -18.68 16.09 1.80
CA ALA A 113 -19.95 15.52 1.39
C ALA A 113 -20.31 15.95 -0.04
N GLY A 114 -20.57 14.96 -0.90
CA GLY A 114 -20.89 15.15 -2.32
C GLY A 114 -19.70 15.16 -3.28
N ASP A 115 -18.45 15.15 -2.77
CA ASP A 115 -17.27 14.99 -3.60
C ASP A 115 -17.13 13.55 -4.12
N GLU A 116 -16.54 13.44 -5.30
CA GLU A 116 -16.16 12.16 -5.90
C GLU A 116 -14.64 11.95 -5.81
N VAL A 117 -14.27 10.71 -5.49
CA VAL A 117 -12.86 10.28 -5.44
C VAL A 117 -12.67 9.12 -6.41
N ILE A 118 -11.81 9.31 -7.40
CA ILE A 118 -11.49 8.24 -8.35
C ILE A 118 -10.48 7.29 -7.71
N VAL A 119 -10.79 5.98 -7.77
CA VAL A 119 -9.90 4.87 -7.35
C VAL A 119 -9.70 3.91 -8.51
N LEU A 120 -8.51 3.31 -8.60
CA LEU A 120 -8.14 2.38 -9.67
C LEU A 120 -8.28 0.94 -9.18
N ASP A 121 -9.28 0.22 -9.71
CA ASP A 121 -9.56 -1.16 -9.31
C ASP A 121 -8.67 -2.20 -10.02
N PRO A 122 -8.21 -3.22 -9.29
CA PRO A 122 -8.44 -3.51 -7.87
C PRO A 122 -7.69 -2.53 -6.99
N CYS A 123 -8.26 -2.05 -5.88
CA CYS A 123 -7.64 -1.05 -5.02
C CYS A 123 -7.54 -1.51 -3.56
N TYR A 124 -6.63 -0.90 -2.80
CA TYR A 124 -6.47 -1.21 -1.39
C TYR A 124 -7.73 -0.87 -0.60
N ASP A 125 -8.17 -1.78 0.26
CA ASP A 125 -9.46 -1.78 0.96
C ASP A 125 -9.68 -0.63 1.96
N LEU A 126 -8.65 0.17 2.23
CA LEU A 126 -8.75 1.38 3.06
C LEU A 126 -9.40 2.56 2.32
N TYR A 127 -9.20 2.66 0.98
CA TYR A 127 -9.53 3.90 0.28
C TYR A 127 -11.04 4.22 0.32
N GLU A 128 -11.88 3.28 -0.07
CA GLU A 128 -13.33 3.48 -0.10
C GLU A 128 -13.94 3.79 1.27
N PRO A 129 -13.65 3.04 2.36
CA PRO A 129 -14.16 3.37 3.68
C PRO A 129 -13.70 4.74 4.19
N ALA A 130 -12.48 5.17 3.87
CA ALA A 130 -11.99 6.49 4.27
C ALA A 130 -12.75 7.61 3.53
N VAL A 131 -13.03 7.42 2.23
CA VAL A 131 -13.82 8.35 1.41
C VAL A 131 -15.27 8.41 1.91
N GLU A 132 -15.91 7.27 2.20
CA GLU A 132 -17.27 7.23 2.75
C GLU A 132 -17.35 7.93 4.12
N LEU A 133 -16.36 7.76 4.99
CA LEU A 133 -16.29 8.45 6.29
C LEU A 133 -16.13 9.97 6.15
N ALA A 134 -15.47 10.42 5.08
CA ALA A 134 -15.39 11.85 4.74
C ALA A 134 -16.70 12.39 4.11
N GLY A 135 -17.65 11.52 3.77
CA GLY A 135 -18.92 11.87 3.11
C GLY A 135 -18.83 11.93 1.58
N GLY A 136 -17.71 11.55 1.00
CA GLY A 136 -17.51 11.42 -0.44
C GLY A 136 -18.01 10.09 -1.01
N ALA A 137 -17.90 9.93 -2.30
CA ALA A 137 -18.21 8.71 -3.03
C ALA A 137 -17.05 8.28 -3.91
N CYS A 138 -16.73 6.97 -3.92
CA CYS A 138 -15.72 6.43 -4.83
C CYS A 138 -16.29 6.25 -6.25
N VAL A 139 -15.47 6.62 -7.24
CA VAL A 139 -15.68 6.32 -8.65
C VAL A 139 -14.63 5.31 -9.08
N HIS A 140 -15.04 4.08 -9.30
CA HIS A 140 -14.16 2.97 -9.59
C HIS A 140 -13.80 2.88 -11.06
N VAL A 141 -12.51 2.99 -11.38
CA VAL A 141 -11.96 2.85 -12.74
C VAL A 141 -11.12 1.59 -12.81
N PRO A 142 -11.55 0.56 -13.53
CA PRO A 142 -10.83 -0.69 -13.58
C PRO A 142 -9.55 -0.60 -14.41
N LEU A 143 -8.47 -1.13 -13.86
CA LEU A 143 -7.23 -1.42 -14.58
C LEU A 143 -7.44 -2.55 -15.60
N ARG A 144 -6.65 -2.55 -16.67
CA ARG A 144 -6.74 -3.55 -17.74
C ARG A 144 -5.86 -4.75 -17.45
N LEU A 145 -6.43 -5.94 -17.61
CA LEU A 145 -5.69 -7.21 -17.56
C LEU A 145 -4.95 -7.45 -18.89
N PRO A 146 -3.86 -8.23 -18.86
CA PRO A 146 -3.29 -8.96 -17.70
C PRO A 146 -2.27 -8.15 -16.90
N ASP A 147 -1.82 -7.00 -17.37
CA ASP A 147 -0.72 -6.18 -16.84
C ASP A 147 -1.16 -5.09 -15.86
N PHE A 148 -2.48 -4.98 -15.63
CA PHE A 148 -3.09 -3.96 -14.77
C PHE A 148 -2.69 -2.52 -15.13
N CYS A 149 -2.54 -2.25 -16.41
CA CYS A 149 -2.26 -0.91 -16.89
C CYS A 149 -3.50 0.00 -16.86
N ILE A 150 -3.28 1.30 -16.78
CA ILE A 150 -4.34 2.29 -16.73
C ILE A 150 -4.99 2.46 -18.11
N ASP A 151 -6.32 2.45 -18.15
CA ASP A 151 -7.08 2.94 -19.28
C ASP A 151 -7.27 4.46 -19.15
N TRP A 152 -6.33 5.22 -19.69
CA TRP A 152 -6.33 6.68 -19.62
C TRP A 152 -7.56 7.34 -20.28
N ARG A 153 -8.15 6.69 -21.29
CA ARG A 153 -9.41 7.18 -21.89
C ARG A 153 -10.53 7.08 -20.86
N ARG A 154 -10.71 5.90 -20.28
CA ARG A 154 -11.72 5.63 -19.26
C ARG A 154 -11.55 6.48 -18.01
N LEU A 155 -10.29 6.68 -17.58
CA LEU A 155 -9.99 7.57 -16.46
C LEU A 155 -10.39 9.01 -16.74
N ARG A 156 -10.13 9.54 -17.95
CA ARG A 156 -10.58 10.88 -18.34
C ARG A 156 -12.10 11.01 -18.36
N GLU A 157 -12.80 10.00 -18.89
CA GLU A 157 -14.28 9.95 -18.94
C GLU A 157 -14.91 9.89 -17.53
N ALA A 158 -14.20 9.38 -16.54
CA ALA A 158 -14.66 9.29 -15.15
C ALA A 158 -14.54 10.61 -14.36
N VAL A 159 -13.79 11.59 -14.86
CA VAL A 159 -13.65 12.90 -14.20
C VAL A 159 -14.90 13.73 -14.43
N THR A 160 -15.48 14.21 -13.34
CA THR A 160 -16.66 15.11 -13.33
C THR A 160 -16.35 16.41 -12.58
N PRO A 161 -17.23 17.42 -12.63
CA PRO A 161 -17.06 18.62 -11.80
C PRO A 161 -17.06 18.36 -10.28
N ARG A 162 -17.50 17.18 -9.82
CA ARG A 162 -17.48 16.78 -8.43
C ARG A 162 -16.20 16.01 -8.06
N THR A 163 -15.41 15.62 -9.03
CA THR A 163 -14.16 14.89 -8.75
C THR A 163 -13.18 15.79 -8.01
N ARG A 164 -12.86 15.42 -6.77
CA ARG A 164 -11.97 16.18 -5.90
C ARG A 164 -10.58 15.58 -5.83
N LEU A 165 -10.47 14.25 -5.84
CA LEU A 165 -9.25 13.52 -5.59
C LEU A 165 -9.14 12.32 -6.52
N ILE A 166 -7.93 12.02 -6.98
CA ILE A 166 -7.57 10.77 -7.65
C ILE A 166 -6.57 10.04 -6.76
N ILE A 167 -6.89 8.81 -6.35
CA ILE A 167 -5.98 7.96 -5.59
C ILE A 167 -5.27 7.03 -6.57
N VAL A 168 -3.94 7.06 -6.52
CA VAL A 168 -3.06 6.22 -7.33
C VAL A 168 -2.12 5.44 -6.42
N ASN A 169 -1.73 4.22 -6.86
CA ASN A 169 -0.82 3.37 -6.10
C ASN A 169 0.21 2.76 -7.06
N SER A 170 1.50 3.02 -6.81
CA SER A 170 2.61 2.46 -7.58
C SER A 170 3.86 2.35 -6.71
N PRO A 171 4.53 1.20 -6.65
CA PRO A 171 4.10 -0.14 -7.15
C PRO A 171 2.76 -0.58 -6.56
N HIS A 172 1.95 -1.23 -7.36
CA HIS A 172 0.53 -1.44 -7.10
C HIS A 172 0.24 -2.68 -6.24
N ASN A 173 -0.52 -2.50 -5.18
CA ASN A 173 -1.15 -3.59 -4.44
C ASN A 173 -2.62 -3.70 -4.89
N PRO A 174 -3.07 -4.84 -5.45
CA PRO A 174 -2.48 -6.19 -5.33
C PRO A 174 -1.64 -6.67 -6.52
N SER A 175 -1.54 -5.95 -7.64
CA SER A 175 -1.11 -6.51 -8.92
C SER A 175 0.40 -6.54 -9.13
N GLY A 176 1.18 -5.71 -8.44
CA GLY A 176 2.61 -5.54 -8.71
C GLY A 176 2.93 -4.71 -9.96
N ALA A 177 1.93 -4.08 -10.58
CA ALA A 177 2.14 -3.14 -11.69
C ALA A 177 2.90 -1.90 -11.23
N VAL A 178 3.75 -1.35 -12.09
CA VAL A 178 4.56 -0.16 -11.83
C VAL A 178 4.31 0.88 -12.91
N TRP A 179 4.08 2.11 -12.51
CA TRP A 179 3.91 3.22 -13.43
C TRP A 179 5.18 3.52 -14.21
N ALA A 180 5.01 3.85 -15.49
CA ALA A 180 6.05 4.41 -16.33
C ALA A 180 6.03 5.95 -16.27
N ALA A 181 7.10 6.61 -16.73
CA ALA A 181 7.13 8.06 -16.87
C ALA A 181 5.99 8.62 -17.73
N ALA A 182 5.53 7.84 -18.71
CA ALA A 182 4.37 8.20 -19.53
C ALA A 182 3.06 8.27 -18.71
N ASP A 183 2.90 7.43 -17.69
CA ASP A 183 1.71 7.44 -16.83
C ASP A 183 1.72 8.70 -15.94
N VAL A 184 2.88 9.06 -15.39
CA VAL A 184 3.05 10.31 -14.63
C VAL A 184 2.73 11.52 -15.52
N ALA A 185 3.21 11.54 -16.77
CA ALA A 185 2.93 12.60 -17.72
C ALA A 185 1.43 12.69 -18.08
N GLN A 186 0.75 11.54 -18.24
CA GLN A 186 -0.68 11.48 -18.51
C GLN A 186 -1.50 12.01 -17.31
N LEU A 187 -1.10 11.68 -16.08
CA LEU A 187 -1.75 12.20 -14.87
C LEU A 187 -1.57 13.71 -14.76
N ALA A 188 -0.36 14.23 -15.03
CA ALA A 188 -0.09 15.66 -15.05
C ALA A 188 -0.96 16.37 -16.08
N ALA A 189 -1.07 15.81 -17.29
CA ALA A 189 -1.94 16.36 -18.34
C ALA A 189 -3.42 16.35 -17.95
N LEU A 190 -3.89 15.30 -17.25
CA LEU A 190 -5.27 15.18 -16.77
C LEU A 190 -5.62 16.23 -15.72
N THR A 191 -4.68 16.53 -14.82
CA THR A 191 -4.92 17.45 -13.69
C THR A 191 -4.63 18.92 -14.02
N ARG A 192 -3.94 19.18 -15.13
CA ARG A 192 -3.57 20.55 -15.55
C ARG A 192 -4.79 21.43 -15.78
N GLY A 193 -4.79 22.64 -15.20
CA GLY A 193 -5.89 23.61 -15.31
C GLY A 193 -7.14 23.21 -14.51
N THR A 194 -7.05 22.25 -13.61
CA THR A 194 -8.14 21.81 -12.72
C THR A 194 -7.74 21.96 -11.25
N ASP A 195 -8.75 21.83 -10.34
CA ASP A 195 -8.55 21.77 -8.89
C ASP A 195 -8.42 20.32 -8.37
N LEU A 196 -8.21 19.36 -9.28
CA LEU A 196 -8.01 17.96 -8.91
C LEU A 196 -6.75 17.78 -8.08
N LEU A 197 -6.89 17.11 -6.95
CA LEU A 197 -5.79 16.68 -6.09
C LEU A 197 -5.43 15.22 -6.40
N VAL A 198 -4.22 14.84 -5.99
CA VAL A 198 -3.73 13.47 -6.13
C VAL A 198 -3.32 12.95 -4.76
N LEU A 199 -3.67 11.71 -4.44
CA LEU A 199 -3.09 10.94 -3.36
C LEU A 199 -2.30 9.80 -4.00
N ALA A 200 -0.97 9.85 -3.89
CA ALA A 200 -0.06 8.83 -4.40
C ALA A 200 0.39 7.93 -3.24
N ASP A 201 -0.13 6.71 -3.22
CA ASP A 201 0.32 5.66 -2.31
C ASP A 201 1.55 4.98 -2.92
N GLU A 202 2.74 5.38 -2.43
CA GLU A 202 4.03 4.92 -2.92
C GLU A 202 4.76 4.03 -1.88
N VAL A 203 4.02 3.31 -1.04
CA VAL A 203 4.58 2.51 0.08
C VAL A 203 5.57 1.44 -0.35
N TYR A 204 5.57 1.03 -1.62
CA TYR A 204 6.51 0.07 -2.22
C TYR A 204 7.58 0.73 -3.09
N GLU A 205 7.83 2.03 -2.98
CA GLU A 205 8.71 2.85 -3.82
C GLU A 205 10.10 2.26 -4.06
N HIS A 206 10.63 1.47 -3.12
CA HIS A 206 11.96 0.85 -3.20
C HIS A 206 11.95 -0.59 -3.75
N ILE A 207 10.79 -1.12 -4.10
CA ILE A 207 10.64 -2.52 -4.55
C ILE A 207 10.15 -2.50 -6.00
N VAL A 208 11.08 -2.24 -6.91
CA VAL A 208 10.85 -2.17 -8.36
C VAL A 208 11.91 -3.01 -9.08
N TYR A 209 11.51 -3.84 -10.03
CA TYR A 209 12.33 -4.89 -10.61
C TYR A 209 12.80 -4.61 -12.03
N ASP A 210 13.70 -5.45 -12.52
CA ASP A 210 14.15 -5.51 -13.92
C ASP A 210 14.82 -4.21 -14.37
N GLY A 211 15.58 -3.54 -13.46
CA GLY A 211 16.24 -2.27 -13.74
C GLY A 211 15.30 -1.09 -13.97
N ARG A 212 14.00 -1.27 -13.70
CA ARG A 212 13.02 -0.17 -13.76
C ARG A 212 13.28 0.83 -12.64
N ARG A 213 12.91 2.07 -12.89
CA ARG A 213 12.93 3.12 -11.89
C ARG A 213 11.51 3.33 -11.35
N HIS A 214 11.39 3.58 -10.04
CA HIS A 214 10.15 4.10 -9.48
C HIS A 214 9.89 5.52 -9.98
N GLU A 215 8.75 5.73 -10.61
CA GLU A 215 8.30 7.02 -11.12
C GLU A 215 7.35 7.67 -10.10
N SER A 216 7.95 8.24 -9.04
CA SER A 216 7.20 9.01 -8.06
C SER A 216 6.57 10.26 -8.71
N VAL A 217 5.37 10.60 -8.27
CA VAL A 217 4.72 11.87 -8.69
C VAL A 217 5.53 13.11 -8.28
N LEU A 218 6.42 12.98 -7.29
CA LEU A 218 7.35 14.06 -6.87
C LEU A 218 8.37 14.45 -7.96
N ARG A 219 8.61 13.58 -8.97
CA ARG A 219 9.48 13.92 -10.11
C ARG A 219 8.86 14.94 -11.06
N ASN A 220 7.55 15.15 -10.97
CA ASN A 220 6.82 16.09 -11.80
C ASN A 220 6.33 17.27 -10.93
N ALA A 221 6.86 18.48 -11.19
CA ALA A 221 6.57 19.66 -10.37
C ALA A 221 5.07 20.03 -10.34
N GLU A 222 4.32 19.82 -11.44
CA GLU A 222 2.89 20.12 -11.50
C GLU A 222 2.10 19.14 -10.59
N LEU A 223 2.50 17.87 -10.53
CA LEU A 223 1.90 16.88 -9.65
C LEU A 223 2.34 17.08 -8.21
N ALA A 224 3.62 17.31 -7.94
CA ALA A 224 4.14 17.58 -6.61
C ALA A 224 3.38 18.73 -5.92
N ALA A 225 3.02 19.79 -6.68
CA ALA A 225 2.29 20.94 -6.17
C ALA A 225 0.82 20.66 -5.76
N ARG A 226 0.30 19.46 -6.03
CA ARG A 226 -1.10 19.08 -5.75
C ARG A 226 -1.27 17.67 -5.19
N SER A 227 -0.19 17.04 -4.75
CA SER A 227 -0.21 15.65 -4.31
C SER A 227 0.09 15.49 -2.83
N PHE A 228 -0.61 14.55 -2.20
CA PHE A 228 -0.17 13.87 -1.00
C PHE A 228 0.61 12.62 -1.44
N VAL A 229 1.87 12.51 -1.10
CA VAL A 229 2.71 11.34 -1.42
C VAL A 229 2.99 10.57 -0.15
N VAL A 230 2.53 9.34 -0.08
CA VAL A 230 2.55 8.52 1.13
C VAL A 230 3.55 7.39 0.99
N SER A 231 4.39 7.25 2.01
CA SER A 231 5.40 6.19 2.11
C SER A 231 5.34 5.48 3.46
N SER A 232 5.95 4.29 3.55
CA SER A 232 5.88 3.43 4.73
C SER A 232 7.23 2.86 5.12
N PHE A 233 7.71 3.19 6.31
CA PHE A 233 8.88 2.52 6.88
C PHE A 233 8.62 1.04 7.15
N GLY A 234 7.38 0.67 7.50
CA GLY A 234 7.01 -0.72 7.73
C GLY A 234 7.18 -1.63 6.51
N LYS A 235 7.01 -1.09 5.29
CA LYS A 235 7.23 -1.83 4.04
C LYS A 235 8.71 -1.88 3.67
N THR A 236 9.41 -0.77 3.86
CA THR A 236 10.83 -0.63 3.57
C THR A 236 11.72 -1.44 4.50
N TYR A 237 11.39 -1.50 5.79
CA TYR A 237 12.25 -2.12 6.81
C TYR A 237 11.67 -3.36 7.47
N HIS A 238 10.71 -4.02 6.83
CA HIS A 238 10.11 -5.29 7.28
C HIS A 238 9.46 -5.24 8.68
N CYS A 239 9.03 -4.07 9.11
CA CYS A 239 8.48 -3.82 10.45
C CYS A 239 7.05 -3.25 10.39
N THR A 240 6.16 -3.91 9.64
CA THR A 240 4.79 -3.44 9.39
C THR A 240 4.00 -3.18 10.68
N GLY A 241 4.31 -3.89 11.77
CA GLY A 241 3.70 -3.74 13.09
C GLY A 241 4.12 -2.47 13.84
N TRP A 242 5.23 -1.80 13.46
CA TRP A 242 5.71 -0.60 14.15
C TRP A 242 4.89 0.65 13.83
N ARG A 243 4.03 0.56 12.85
CA ARG A 243 3.09 1.62 12.49
C ARG A 243 3.75 2.98 12.30
N THR A 244 4.76 3.07 11.42
CA THR A 244 5.42 4.34 11.10
C THR A 244 5.49 4.51 9.58
N GLY A 245 5.07 5.69 9.11
CA GLY A 245 5.11 6.13 7.73
C GLY A 245 5.20 7.65 7.68
N TYR A 246 5.05 8.22 6.51
CA TYR A 246 5.06 9.66 6.34
C TYR A 246 4.31 10.08 5.07
N CYS A 247 3.92 11.36 5.06
CA CYS A 247 3.37 12.03 3.91
C CYS A 247 4.26 13.22 3.52
N VAL A 248 4.54 13.35 2.23
CA VAL A 248 5.13 14.52 1.61
C VAL A 248 4.06 15.22 0.79
N ALA A 249 3.81 16.50 1.05
CA ALA A 249 2.83 17.29 0.33
C ALA A 249 3.22 18.78 0.35
N PRO A 250 2.76 19.61 -0.60
CA PRO A 250 3.02 21.04 -0.55
C PRO A 250 2.44 21.67 0.74
N GLU A 251 3.01 22.78 1.21
CA GLU A 251 2.69 23.44 2.49
C GLU A 251 1.18 23.58 2.72
N ALA A 252 0.42 24.01 1.72
CA ALA A 252 -1.02 24.20 1.85
C ALA A 252 -1.78 22.89 2.16
N LEU A 253 -1.42 21.78 1.50
CA LEU A 253 -2.03 20.47 1.73
C LEU A 253 -1.54 19.88 3.06
N THR A 254 -0.27 20.06 3.39
CA THR A 254 0.31 19.63 4.67
C THR A 254 -0.38 20.32 5.86
N ALA A 255 -0.67 21.60 5.74
CA ALA A 255 -1.39 22.33 6.79
C ALA A 255 -2.78 21.73 7.06
N GLU A 256 -3.52 21.35 6.03
CA GLU A 256 -4.83 20.71 6.18
C GLU A 256 -4.73 19.27 6.72
N LEU A 257 -3.78 18.48 6.20
CA LEU A 257 -3.51 17.13 6.71
C LEU A 257 -3.17 17.15 8.21
N ARG A 258 -2.31 18.08 8.64
CA ARG A 258 -1.89 18.19 10.05
C ARG A 258 -3.02 18.56 10.99
N LYS A 259 -4.05 19.29 10.55
CA LYS A 259 -5.24 19.56 11.36
C LYS A 259 -5.99 18.27 11.70
N VAL A 260 -6.10 17.34 10.76
CA VAL A 260 -6.72 16.02 10.98
C VAL A 260 -5.81 15.14 11.83
N HIS A 261 -4.54 15.03 11.45
CA HIS A 261 -3.53 14.21 12.14
C HIS A 261 -3.43 14.55 13.63
N GLN A 262 -3.44 15.85 13.98
CA GLN A 262 -3.34 16.31 15.37
C GLN A 262 -4.45 15.76 16.27
N TYR A 263 -5.67 15.59 15.75
CA TYR A 263 -6.82 15.13 16.55
C TYR A 263 -7.16 13.66 16.29
N ASN A 264 -6.51 13.02 15.33
CA ASN A 264 -6.62 11.59 15.09
C ASN A 264 -5.62 10.81 15.96
N THR A 265 -4.33 11.00 15.73
CA THR A 265 -3.26 10.23 16.37
C THR A 265 -2.31 11.12 17.18
N PHE A 266 -2.19 12.40 16.82
CA PHE A 266 -1.25 13.39 17.36
C PHE A 266 0.20 13.11 16.97
N GLY A 267 0.72 11.91 17.20
CA GLY A 267 2.09 11.54 16.88
C GLY A 267 2.29 10.04 16.92
N SER A 268 3.24 9.55 16.11
CA SER A 268 3.61 8.15 16.09
C SER A 268 4.67 7.82 17.15
N PHE A 269 4.97 6.53 17.31
CA PHE A 269 5.90 5.97 18.29
C PHE A 269 7.28 6.65 18.23
N ALA A 270 7.62 7.48 19.23
CA ALA A 270 8.82 8.32 19.25
C ALA A 270 10.15 7.52 19.16
N PRO A 271 10.35 6.41 19.92
CA PRO A 271 11.57 5.62 19.80
C PRO A 271 11.83 5.10 18.38
N ALA A 272 10.79 4.68 17.66
CA ALA A 272 10.94 4.25 16.28
C ALA A 272 11.37 5.40 15.34
N GLN A 273 10.89 6.62 15.57
CA GLN A 273 11.31 7.78 14.78
C GLN A 273 12.81 8.05 14.91
N TRP A 274 13.38 7.90 16.11
CA TRP A 274 14.84 7.99 16.33
C TRP A 274 15.59 6.89 15.58
N ALA A 275 15.09 5.66 15.64
CA ALA A 275 15.69 4.52 14.95
C ALA A 275 15.68 4.70 13.43
N PHE A 276 14.55 5.14 12.85
CA PHE A 276 14.46 5.40 11.40
C PHE A 276 15.33 6.58 10.96
N THR A 277 15.54 7.58 11.82
CA THR A 277 16.51 8.66 11.54
C THR A 277 17.92 8.09 11.36
N GLY A 278 18.34 7.21 12.29
CA GLY A 278 19.62 6.53 12.21
C GLY A 278 19.72 5.64 10.97
N MET A 279 18.67 4.88 10.68
CA MET A 279 18.62 3.97 9.53
C MET A 279 18.75 4.68 8.19
N LEU A 280 18.02 5.78 7.98
CA LEU A 280 18.10 6.56 6.75
C LEU A 280 19.50 7.18 6.54
N LYS A 281 20.16 7.62 7.64
CA LYS A 281 21.46 8.30 7.56
C LYS A 281 22.64 7.35 7.50
N ALA A 282 22.61 6.28 8.30
CA ALA A 282 23.76 5.39 8.44
C ALA A 282 23.68 4.14 7.56
N HIS A 283 22.47 3.72 7.15
CA HIS A 283 22.23 2.48 6.41
C HIS A 283 21.35 2.68 5.17
N PRO A 284 21.67 3.63 4.29
CA PRO A 284 20.90 3.86 3.05
C PRO A 284 20.92 2.65 2.12
N GLU A 285 21.96 1.80 2.20
CA GLU A 285 22.09 0.57 1.42
C GLU A 285 20.91 -0.38 1.61
N HIS A 286 20.24 -0.36 2.76
CA HIS A 286 19.10 -1.24 3.00
C HIS A 286 17.94 -0.92 2.04
N HIS A 287 17.48 0.34 2.00
CA HIS A 287 16.36 0.68 1.12
C HIS A 287 16.74 0.73 -0.35
N LEU A 288 18.00 1.07 -0.67
CA LEU A 288 18.53 1.05 -2.02
C LEU A 288 18.70 -0.37 -2.56
N GLY A 289 18.98 -1.35 -1.69
CA GLY A 289 19.18 -2.75 -2.06
C GLY A 289 17.89 -3.60 -2.05
N LEU A 290 16.70 -3.03 -1.75
CA LEU A 290 15.47 -3.82 -1.65
C LEU A 290 15.06 -4.48 -2.97
N ALA A 291 15.27 -3.84 -4.10
CA ALA A 291 15.01 -4.44 -5.40
C ALA A 291 15.84 -5.72 -5.59
N ASP A 292 17.14 -5.65 -5.31
CA ASP A 292 18.06 -6.78 -5.43
C ASP A 292 17.75 -7.89 -4.43
N PHE A 293 17.22 -7.54 -3.25
CA PHE A 293 16.78 -8.51 -2.24
C PHE A 293 15.51 -9.25 -2.65
N TYR A 294 14.52 -8.55 -3.23
CA TYR A 294 13.22 -9.15 -3.55
C TYR A 294 13.14 -9.75 -4.95
N GLN A 295 13.90 -9.25 -5.94
CA GLN A 295 13.83 -9.74 -7.31
C GLN A 295 14.14 -11.24 -7.43
N PRO A 296 15.19 -11.79 -6.80
CA PRO A 296 15.44 -13.24 -6.83
C PRO A 296 14.28 -14.05 -6.22
N LYS A 297 13.61 -13.54 -5.18
CA LYS A 297 12.43 -14.19 -4.59
C LYS A 297 11.24 -14.19 -5.55
N ARG A 298 10.97 -13.06 -6.22
CA ARG A 298 9.95 -12.95 -7.28
C ARG A 298 10.23 -13.93 -8.41
N ASP A 299 11.45 -13.94 -8.92
CA ASP A 299 11.84 -14.76 -10.07
C ASP A 299 11.72 -16.25 -9.77
N HIS A 300 12.26 -16.66 -8.61
CA HIS A 300 12.14 -18.03 -8.13
C HIS A 300 10.68 -18.45 -7.98
N PHE A 301 9.88 -17.65 -7.27
CA PHE A 301 8.47 -17.93 -7.01
C PHE A 301 7.64 -18.01 -8.30
N ALA A 302 7.83 -17.06 -9.22
CA ALA A 302 7.16 -17.06 -10.52
C ALA A 302 7.55 -18.28 -11.38
N ALA A 303 8.84 -18.65 -11.40
CA ALA A 303 9.32 -19.82 -12.13
C ALA A 303 8.73 -21.13 -11.59
N GLN A 304 8.61 -21.27 -10.28
CA GLN A 304 7.98 -22.42 -9.65
C GLN A 304 6.46 -22.46 -9.92
N LEU A 305 5.76 -21.32 -9.79
CA LEU A 305 4.34 -21.22 -10.11
C LEU A 305 4.03 -21.61 -11.57
N ALA A 306 4.90 -21.23 -12.51
CA ALA A 306 4.75 -21.58 -13.93
C ALA A 306 4.80 -23.10 -14.21
N ARG A 307 5.26 -23.92 -13.25
CA ARG A 307 5.26 -25.39 -13.32
C ARG A 307 3.98 -26.02 -12.79
N THR A 308 3.12 -25.23 -12.16
CA THR A 308 1.81 -25.64 -11.65
C THR A 308 0.71 -25.36 -12.68
N ARG A 309 -0.54 -25.63 -12.32
CA ARG A 309 -1.71 -25.26 -13.14
C ARG A 309 -2.15 -23.81 -12.96
N PHE A 310 -1.46 -23.05 -12.11
CA PHE A 310 -1.70 -21.62 -11.93
C PHE A 310 -0.91 -20.81 -12.95
N THR A 311 -1.51 -19.77 -13.50
CA THR A 311 -0.83 -18.85 -14.42
C THR A 311 -0.44 -17.56 -13.69
N PRO A 312 0.86 -17.34 -13.40
CA PRO A 312 1.30 -16.09 -12.79
C PRO A 312 1.15 -14.92 -13.77
N LEU A 313 0.60 -13.81 -13.32
CA LEU A 313 0.52 -12.56 -14.07
C LEU A 313 1.81 -11.74 -13.89
N PRO A 314 2.10 -10.78 -14.78
CA PRO A 314 3.32 -9.96 -14.70
C PRO A 314 3.42 -9.18 -13.38
N VAL A 315 4.63 -9.18 -12.76
CA VAL A 315 4.94 -8.42 -11.55
C VAL A 315 6.19 -7.59 -11.80
N GLN A 316 6.05 -6.27 -11.70
CA GLN A 316 7.11 -5.30 -11.95
C GLN A 316 7.63 -4.63 -10.66
N GLY A 317 6.87 -4.73 -9.55
CA GLY A 317 7.24 -4.18 -8.26
C GLY A 317 6.35 -4.70 -7.12
N GLY A 318 6.63 -4.23 -5.89
CA GLY A 318 6.00 -4.77 -4.69
C GLY A 318 6.42 -6.20 -4.41
N TYR A 319 5.66 -6.92 -3.58
CA TYR A 319 5.98 -8.30 -3.23
C TYR A 319 4.75 -9.23 -3.31
N PHE A 320 3.84 -8.91 -4.25
CA PHE A 320 2.65 -9.70 -4.52
C PHE A 320 2.71 -10.32 -5.90
N GLN A 321 2.20 -11.54 -6.00
CA GLN A 321 1.99 -12.27 -7.23
C GLN A 321 0.50 -12.55 -7.39
N VAL A 322 -0.12 -11.96 -8.38
CA VAL A 322 -1.46 -12.37 -8.81
C VAL A 322 -1.33 -13.59 -9.71
N VAL A 323 -2.17 -14.57 -9.47
CA VAL A 323 -2.24 -15.79 -10.30
C VAL A 323 -3.66 -16.00 -10.78
N ASP A 324 -3.79 -16.43 -12.04
CA ASP A 324 -5.02 -16.95 -12.62
C ASP A 324 -5.12 -18.45 -12.31
N TYR A 325 -6.25 -18.87 -11.73
CA TYR A 325 -6.52 -20.26 -11.37
C TYR A 325 -7.60 -20.91 -12.25
N SER A 326 -7.96 -20.31 -13.37
CA SER A 326 -9.02 -20.81 -14.27
C SER A 326 -8.78 -22.23 -14.80
N ALA A 327 -7.51 -22.65 -14.92
CA ALA A 327 -7.18 -24.04 -15.28
C ALA A 327 -7.33 -25.03 -14.11
N VAL A 328 -7.56 -24.54 -12.88
CA VAL A 328 -7.70 -25.36 -11.67
C VAL A 328 -9.14 -25.56 -11.28
N SER A 329 -9.96 -24.49 -11.26
CA SER A 329 -11.32 -24.53 -10.71
C SER A 329 -12.22 -23.45 -11.33
N ASP A 330 -13.52 -23.76 -11.37
CA ASP A 330 -14.60 -22.85 -11.76
C ASP A 330 -15.22 -22.09 -10.59
N LEU A 331 -14.78 -22.33 -9.37
CA LEU A 331 -15.28 -21.65 -8.16
C LEU A 331 -15.03 -20.13 -8.25
N PRO A 332 -15.94 -19.31 -7.70
CA PRO A 332 -15.66 -17.90 -7.44
C PRO A 332 -14.42 -17.74 -6.52
N ASP A 333 -13.70 -16.65 -6.64
CA ASP A 333 -12.38 -16.47 -6.03
C ASP A 333 -12.39 -16.54 -4.48
N VAL A 334 -13.45 -16.07 -3.82
CA VAL A 334 -13.59 -16.19 -2.36
C VAL A 334 -13.76 -17.66 -1.94
N ASP A 335 -14.59 -18.41 -2.65
CA ASP A 335 -14.80 -19.84 -2.37
C ASP A 335 -13.56 -20.65 -2.74
N PHE A 336 -12.91 -20.30 -3.84
CA PHE A 336 -11.64 -20.90 -4.25
C PHE A 336 -10.55 -20.67 -3.20
N ALA A 337 -10.37 -19.45 -2.70
CA ALA A 337 -9.37 -19.14 -1.68
C ALA A 337 -9.62 -19.92 -0.38
N ARG A 338 -10.89 -20.09 0.02
CA ARG A 338 -11.27 -20.94 1.16
C ARG A 338 -10.93 -22.40 0.92
N TRP A 339 -11.35 -22.95 -0.22
CA TRP A 339 -11.04 -24.33 -0.64
C TRP A 339 -9.53 -24.58 -0.68
N LEU A 340 -8.75 -23.67 -1.29
CA LEU A 340 -7.28 -23.76 -1.34
C LEU A 340 -6.68 -23.80 0.08
N CYS A 341 -7.22 -23.01 0.99
CA CYS A 341 -6.76 -22.97 2.38
C CYS A 341 -7.12 -24.23 3.15
N THR A 342 -8.37 -24.73 3.03
CA THR A 342 -8.86 -25.88 3.82
C THR A 342 -8.35 -27.21 3.30
N GLU A 343 -8.39 -27.44 1.98
CA GLU A 343 -8.05 -28.72 1.38
C GLU A 343 -6.55 -28.83 1.05
N HIS A 344 -5.96 -27.77 0.51
CA HIS A 344 -4.57 -27.79 0.06
C HIS A 344 -3.60 -27.09 1.02
N LYS A 345 -4.11 -26.50 2.12
CA LYS A 345 -3.29 -25.86 3.17
C LYS A 345 -2.40 -24.75 2.67
N VAL A 346 -2.88 -23.96 1.69
CA VAL A 346 -2.24 -22.73 1.19
C VAL A 346 -3.25 -21.60 1.26
N ALA A 347 -2.94 -20.57 2.04
CA ALA A 347 -3.76 -19.37 2.10
C ALA A 347 -3.37 -18.37 1.02
N ALA A 348 -4.34 -17.87 0.29
CA ALA A 348 -4.27 -16.81 -0.69
C ALA A 348 -5.32 -15.74 -0.38
N ILE A 349 -5.22 -14.57 -1.01
CA ILE A 349 -6.25 -13.54 -0.92
C ILE A 349 -7.02 -13.48 -2.23
N PRO A 350 -8.37 -13.64 -2.23
CA PRO A 350 -9.19 -13.45 -3.43
C PRO A 350 -9.13 -11.98 -3.90
N LEU A 351 -9.26 -11.74 -5.20
CA LEU A 351 -9.17 -10.38 -5.75
C LEU A 351 -10.49 -9.61 -5.76
N SER A 352 -11.64 -10.29 -5.81
CA SER A 352 -12.94 -9.62 -5.90
C SER A 352 -13.20 -8.58 -4.80
N PRO A 353 -12.72 -8.75 -3.54
CA PRO A 353 -12.92 -7.75 -2.50
C PRO A 353 -12.15 -6.42 -2.73
N PHE A 354 -11.25 -6.36 -3.70
CA PHE A 354 -10.51 -5.14 -4.07
C PHE A 354 -11.20 -4.36 -5.22
N TYR A 355 -12.35 -4.81 -5.69
CA TYR A 355 -13.12 -4.14 -6.73
C TYR A 355 -14.41 -3.57 -6.17
N GLY A 356 -14.73 -2.34 -6.52
CA GLY A 356 -16.00 -1.71 -6.14
C GLY A 356 -17.20 -2.31 -6.87
N THR A 357 -16.98 -2.97 -7.99
CA THR A 357 -18.02 -3.69 -8.75
C THR A 357 -17.56 -5.10 -9.04
N ALA A 358 -18.44 -6.09 -8.79
CA ALA A 358 -18.16 -7.49 -9.08
C ALA A 358 -17.77 -7.68 -10.56
N ARG A 359 -16.72 -8.47 -10.79
CA ARG A 359 -16.28 -8.88 -12.13
C ARG A 359 -16.56 -10.36 -12.31
N GLU A 360 -17.68 -10.65 -12.95
CA GLU A 360 -18.06 -12.03 -13.26
C GLU A 360 -16.98 -12.72 -14.10
N GLY A 361 -16.68 -13.97 -13.75
CA GLY A 361 -15.72 -14.80 -14.48
C GLY A 361 -14.25 -14.52 -14.22
N GLN A 362 -13.90 -13.55 -13.37
CA GLN A 362 -12.51 -13.31 -13.00
C GLN A 362 -12.05 -14.34 -11.94
N ARG A 363 -11.02 -15.13 -12.28
CA ARG A 363 -10.50 -16.21 -11.45
C ARG A 363 -9.07 -15.89 -11.00
N LEU A 364 -8.93 -14.88 -10.16
CA LEU A 364 -7.65 -14.37 -9.71
C LEU A 364 -7.54 -14.42 -8.19
N VAL A 365 -6.36 -14.85 -7.70
CA VAL A 365 -5.98 -14.72 -6.29
C VAL A 365 -4.60 -14.08 -6.17
N ARG A 366 -4.35 -13.41 -5.05
CA ARG A 366 -3.06 -12.80 -4.73
C ARG A 366 -2.28 -13.68 -3.76
N LEU A 367 -1.01 -13.92 -4.06
CA LEU A 367 -0.01 -14.51 -3.19
C LEU A 367 1.02 -13.46 -2.80
N CYS A 368 1.69 -13.65 -1.65
CA CYS A 368 2.77 -12.79 -1.16
C CYS A 368 4.08 -13.57 -1.14
N PHE A 369 5.11 -13.08 -1.85
CA PHE A 369 6.42 -13.70 -1.87
C PHE A 369 7.45 -13.03 -0.94
N ALA A 370 7.02 -12.08 -0.10
CA ALA A 370 7.84 -11.55 1.00
C ALA A 370 7.95 -12.60 2.14
N LYS A 371 8.53 -13.74 1.82
CA LYS A 371 8.62 -14.90 2.72
C LYS A 371 10.03 -15.51 2.67
N HIS A 372 10.36 -16.26 3.72
CA HIS A 372 11.52 -17.14 3.67
C HIS A 372 11.39 -18.14 2.52
N GLN A 373 12.53 -18.61 2.00
CA GLN A 373 12.53 -19.54 0.88
C GLN A 373 11.78 -20.82 1.23
N GLU A 374 11.96 -21.33 2.44
CA GLU A 374 11.31 -22.55 2.94
C GLU A 374 9.78 -22.39 2.96
N THR A 375 9.27 -21.20 3.30
CA THR A 375 7.82 -20.89 3.27
C THR A 375 7.29 -20.91 1.84
N LEU A 376 8.04 -20.32 0.89
CA LEU A 376 7.66 -20.30 -0.52
C LEU A 376 7.66 -21.72 -1.09
N ASP A 377 8.71 -22.49 -0.86
CA ASP A 377 8.86 -23.85 -1.36
C ASP A 377 7.78 -24.78 -0.78
N ALA A 378 7.46 -24.64 0.52
CA ALA A 378 6.38 -25.39 1.15
C ALA A 378 5.00 -25.06 0.54
N GLY A 379 4.77 -23.80 0.18
CA GLY A 379 3.55 -23.37 -0.52
C GLY A 379 3.48 -23.97 -1.93
N ILE A 380 4.53 -23.84 -2.71
CA ILE A 380 4.62 -24.36 -4.08
C ILE A 380 4.43 -25.88 -4.12
N ALA A 381 5.10 -26.63 -3.24
CA ALA A 381 4.98 -28.10 -3.17
C ALA A 381 3.53 -28.57 -2.92
N ARG A 382 2.68 -27.73 -2.33
CA ARG A 382 1.25 -27.99 -2.15
C ARG A 382 0.45 -27.63 -3.40
N LEU A 383 0.80 -26.50 -4.07
CA LEU A 383 0.16 -26.08 -5.33
C LEU A 383 0.45 -27.02 -6.50
N GLU A 384 1.62 -27.66 -6.53
CA GLU A 384 2.00 -28.66 -7.55
C GLU A 384 1.15 -29.94 -7.51
N ARG A 385 0.43 -30.18 -6.39
CA ARG A 385 -0.42 -31.38 -6.20
C ARG A 385 -1.86 -31.17 -6.66
N ILE A 386 -2.18 -29.95 -7.10
CA ILE A 386 -3.50 -29.57 -7.59
C ILE A 386 -3.54 -29.74 -9.11
#